data_28f768acb57c41117043196b5ab83c44
#
_entry.id   28f768acb57c41117043196b5ab83c44
#
_cell.length_a   1.000
_cell.length_b   1.000
_cell.length_c   1.000
_cell.angle_alpha   90.00
_cell.angle_beta   90.00
_cell.angle_gamma   90.00
#
_symmetry.space_group_name_H-M   'P 1'
#
loop_
_entity.id
_entity.type
_entity.pdbx_description
1 polymer ?
#
loop_
_entity_poly.entity_id
_entity_poly.type
_entity_poly.pdbx_seq_one_letter_code
_entity_poly.pdbx_strand_id
1 'polypeptide(L)'
;QLLRVGSDPPPGSVKVEHLFAMLSLDKSSTEEEVSHFVAETTAQSRRFVCQPKLDGSALSLEYRRGRLVRAATRGSGTRGEDVTANVRRIPNVAESLSWDGDCHVRGEVVMPLAIFRDSYAEVAPNPRNLAAGSLRQKHAEAGKGRAEDLVFLAYGAEFPSGSSRHPDSPEPPVFEYDSEVISWLQGVGIEVAGNEVVGGSDDDSTSAAIMSVVRSWTEGRDAADWEIDGIVIKLDRLGKRELLGMTAHHPRWALAWKFPPEEATTVLMDVDWQTGRTGNVTPVSRVAPVMVSGVTVENTT
;
A
#
# COMPACT_ATOMS: atom_id res chain seq x y z
N GLN A 1 20.55 -12.41 1.98
CA GLN A 1 19.90 -11.91 0.73
C GLN A 1 18.75 -11.06 1.13
N LEU A 2 18.87 -9.74 0.86
CA LEU A 2 17.96 -8.71 1.27
C LEU A 2 16.59 -8.82 0.59
N LEU A 3 15.57 -8.54 1.36
CA LEU A 3 14.17 -8.33 1.02
C LEU A 3 14.01 -7.49 -0.26
N ARG A 4 13.87 -8.12 -1.41
CA ARG A 4 13.51 -7.42 -2.65
C ARG A 4 12.02 -7.55 -2.90
N VAL A 5 11.35 -6.42 -2.79
CA VAL A 5 9.91 -6.30 -3.06
C VAL A 5 9.75 -5.31 -4.21
N GLY A 6 9.43 -5.80 -5.39
CA GLY A 6 9.33 -4.96 -6.58
C GLY A 6 10.66 -4.83 -7.34
N SER A 7 10.78 -3.83 -8.20
CA SER A 7 11.95 -3.58 -9.05
C SER A 7 12.71 -2.34 -8.59
N ASP A 8 14.03 -2.33 -8.83
CA ASP A 8 14.84 -1.12 -8.66
C ASP A 8 14.32 0.02 -9.55
N PRO A 9 14.50 1.28 -9.11
CA PRO A 9 14.15 2.44 -9.93
C PRO A 9 14.82 2.40 -11.31
N PRO A 10 14.15 2.91 -12.37
CA PRO A 10 14.66 2.87 -13.71
C PRO A 10 15.98 3.65 -13.84
N PRO A 11 16.83 3.31 -14.85
CA PRO A 11 18.05 4.09 -15.15
C PRO A 11 17.73 5.56 -15.40
N GLY A 12 18.51 6.46 -14.81
CA GLY A 12 18.35 7.92 -14.98
C GLY A 12 17.39 8.59 -14.00
N SER A 13 16.73 7.84 -13.09
CA SER A 13 16.03 8.41 -11.94
C SER A 13 16.98 8.67 -10.76
N VAL A 14 16.65 9.67 -9.93
CA VAL A 14 17.36 9.91 -8.68
C VAL A 14 16.93 8.83 -7.67
N LYS A 15 17.89 8.00 -7.23
CA LYS A 15 17.64 6.88 -6.32
C LYS A 15 17.75 7.32 -4.87
N VAL A 16 16.83 6.85 -4.04
CA VAL A 16 16.79 7.07 -2.60
C VAL A 16 16.86 5.73 -1.88
N GLU A 17 17.74 5.60 -0.91
CA GLU A 17 17.74 4.47 0.02
C GLU A 17 16.73 4.74 1.13
N HIS A 18 15.88 3.75 1.41
CA HIS A 18 14.93 3.83 2.51
C HIS A 18 15.61 3.53 3.83
N LEU A 19 15.49 4.43 4.81
CA LEU A 19 15.96 4.17 6.18
C LEU A 19 15.22 2.99 6.81
N PHE A 20 13.92 2.89 6.52
CA PHE A 20 13.05 1.79 6.94
C PHE A 20 12.54 1.07 5.70
N ALA A 21 12.74 -0.23 5.61
CA ALA A 21 12.34 -1.02 4.43
C ALA A 21 10.81 -0.97 4.23
N MET A 22 10.37 -0.80 2.97
CA MET A 22 8.97 -0.86 2.56
C MET A 22 8.62 -2.29 2.16
N LEU A 23 8.07 -3.04 3.10
CA LEU A 23 7.84 -4.48 2.98
C LEU A 23 6.62 -4.83 2.12
N SER A 24 6.62 -6.04 1.57
CA SER A 24 5.39 -6.70 1.10
C SER A 24 4.69 -7.38 2.27
N LEU A 25 3.43 -7.73 2.06
CA LEU A 25 2.64 -8.51 3.00
C LEU A 25 2.39 -9.89 2.42
N ASP A 26 2.27 -10.87 3.29
CA ASP A 26 1.72 -12.16 2.94
C ASP A 26 0.24 -12.01 2.56
N LYS A 27 -0.27 -12.90 1.71
CA LYS A 27 -1.60 -12.77 1.12
C LYS A 27 -2.47 -13.92 1.58
N SER A 28 -3.72 -13.59 1.84
CA SER A 28 -4.78 -14.54 2.19
C SER A 28 -6.02 -14.27 1.35
N SER A 29 -6.78 -15.30 1.08
CA SER A 29 -8.08 -15.22 0.41
C SER A 29 -9.13 -16.15 1.05
N THR A 30 -8.77 -16.89 2.10
CA THR A 30 -9.66 -17.81 2.80
C THR A 30 -9.74 -17.52 4.29
N GLU A 31 -10.89 -17.81 4.91
CA GLU A 31 -11.11 -17.62 6.35
C GLU A 31 -10.18 -18.52 7.19
N GLU A 32 -9.82 -19.70 6.67
CA GLU A 32 -8.90 -20.62 7.31
C GLU A 32 -7.49 -20.02 7.45
N GLU A 33 -7.01 -19.31 6.40
CA GLU A 33 -5.71 -18.64 6.45
C GLU A 33 -5.70 -17.49 7.46
N VAL A 34 -6.82 -16.74 7.60
CA VAL A 34 -6.96 -15.70 8.64
C VAL A 34 -6.99 -16.34 10.02
N SER A 35 -7.73 -17.44 10.21
CA SER A 35 -7.77 -18.17 11.49
C SER A 35 -6.40 -18.72 11.88
N HIS A 36 -5.63 -19.23 10.89
CA HIS A 36 -4.25 -19.66 11.11
C HIS A 36 -3.34 -18.50 11.53
N PHE A 37 -3.41 -17.37 10.82
CA PHE A 37 -2.66 -16.16 11.17
C PHE A 37 -3.01 -15.67 12.60
N VAL A 38 -4.27 -15.66 12.96
CA VAL A 38 -4.72 -15.31 14.32
C VAL A 38 -4.08 -16.26 15.33
N ALA A 39 -4.19 -17.58 15.13
CA ALA A 39 -3.62 -18.59 16.06
C ALA A 39 -2.10 -18.45 16.23
N GLU A 40 -1.35 -18.12 15.16
CA GLU A 40 0.10 -17.89 15.24
C GLU A 40 0.47 -16.60 16.00
N THR A 41 -0.41 -15.61 16.02
CA THR A 41 -0.13 -14.28 16.59
C THR A 41 -0.73 -14.02 17.95
N THR A 42 -1.79 -14.74 18.35
CA THR A 42 -2.55 -14.50 19.60
C THR A 42 -1.76 -14.77 20.87
N ALA A 43 -0.71 -15.60 20.83
CA ALA A 43 0.22 -15.73 21.96
C ALA A 43 0.85 -14.39 22.37
N GLN A 44 0.86 -13.40 21.48
CA GLN A 44 1.42 -12.07 21.70
C GLN A 44 0.33 -11.04 22.06
N SER A 45 -0.80 -11.06 21.35
CA SER A 45 -1.96 -10.18 21.59
C SER A 45 -3.14 -10.62 20.72
N ARG A 46 -4.37 -10.45 21.23
CA ARG A 46 -5.62 -10.64 20.45
C ARG A 46 -6.22 -9.34 19.95
N ARG A 47 -5.42 -8.29 19.87
CA ARG A 47 -5.84 -6.99 19.38
C ARG A 47 -5.20 -6.72 18.02
N PHE A 48 -6.04 -6.49 17.03
CA PHE A 48 -5.64 -6.26 15.64
C PHE A 48 -6.16 -4.91 15.15
N VAL A 49 -5.46 -4.32 14.21
CA VAL A 49 -5.92 -3.17 13.43
C VAL A 49 -6.09 -3.61 11.97
N CYS A 50 -7.29 -3.36 11.44
CA CYS A 50 -7.66 -3.61 10.06
C CYS A 50 -7.68 -2.28 9.30
N GLN A 51 -7.04 -2.23 8.15
CA GLN A 51 -7.00 -1.04 7.27
C GLN A 51 -7.37 -1.42 5.85
N PRO A 52 -8.05 -0.53 5.08
CA PRO A 52 -8.26 -0.76 3.67
C PRO A 52 -6.92 -0.91 2.96
N LYS A 53 -6.79 -1.93 2.14
CA LYS A 53 -5.64 -2.12 1.26
C LYS A 53 -5.87 -1.28 0.00
N LEU A 54 -5.37 -0.07 0.05
CA LEU A 54 -5.46 0.88 -1.05
C LEU A 54 -4.73 0.35 -2.29
N ASP A 55 -5.32 0.49 -3.46
CA ASP A 55 -4.72 0.12 -4.73
C ASP A 55 -4.18 1.35 -5.46
N GLY A 56 -2.97 1.74 -5.12
CA GLY A 56 -2.30 2.93 -5.61
C GLY A 56 -0.80 2.74 -5.83
N SER A 57 -0.04 3.75 -5.47
CA SER A 57 1.42 3.75 -5.51
C SER A 57 1.98 4.04 -4.13
N ALA A 58 2.66 3.06 -3.55
CA ALA A 58 3.24 3.19 -2.21
C ALA A 58 4.34 4.26 -2.16
N LEU A 59 4.27 5.10 -1.15
CA LEU A 59 5.11 6.27 -0.95
C LEU A 59 5.63 6.34 0.49
N SER A 60 6.88 6.78 0.65
CA SER A 60 7.48 7.18 1.91
C SER A 60 7.73 8.69 1.90
N LEU A 61 7.24 9.39 2.91
CA LEU A 61 7.50 10.81 3.16
C LEU A 61 8.49 10.93 4.32
N GLU A 62 9.61 11.59 4.10
CA GLU A 62 10.59 11.88 5.14
C GLU A 62 10.39 13.31 5.62
N TYR A 63 10.08 13.45 6.91
CA TYR A 63 10.03 14.72 7.61
C TYR A 63 11.26 14.87 8.51
N ARG A 64 11.89 16.03 8.45
CA ARG A 64 12.94 16.43 9.38
C ARG A 64 12.55 17.72 10.06
N ARG A 65 12.58 17.71 11.39
CA ARG A 65 12.09 18.83 12.20
C ARG A 65 10.71 19.31 11.74
N GLY A 66 9.80 18.34 11.54
CA GLY A 66 8.45 18.57 11.09
C GLY A 66 8.30 19.04 9.64
N ARG A 67 9.37 19.20 8.85
CA ARG A 67 9.31 19.67 7.46
C ARG A 67 9.54 18.54 6.47
N LEU A 68 8.73 18.50 5.43
CA LEU A 68 8.90 17.54 4.33
C LEU A 68 10.20 17.83 3.59
N VAL A 69 11.15 16.91 3.69
CA VAL A 69 12.46 17.04 3.02
C VAL A 69 12.58 16.14 1.82
N ARG A 70 11.89 14.98 1.83
CA ARG A 70 11.98 14.02 0.75
C ARG A 70 10.75 13.12 0.66
N ALA A 71 10.43 12.72 -0.57
CA ALA A 71 9.42 11.72 -0.84
C ALA A 71 9.96 10.70 -1.84
N ALA A 72 9.77 9.40 -1.57
CA ALA A 72 10.29 8.34 -2.41
C ALA A 72 9.26 7.23 -2.64
N THR A 73 9.21 6.71 -3.88
CA THR A 73 8.41 5.52 -4.20
C THR A 73 8.98 4.29 -3.50
N ARG A 74 8.18 3.22 -3.34
CA ARG A 74 8.64 1.98 -2.73
C ARG A 74 9.84 1.36 -3.46
N GLY A 75 9.83 1.34 -4.80
CA GLY A 75 10.87 0.69 -5.60
C GLY A 75 11.04 -0.78 -5.23
N SER A 76 12.28 -1.19 -4.91
CA SER A 76 12.63 -2.54 -4.49
C SER A 76 12.33 -2.82 -3.00
N GLY A 77 11.77 -1.86 -2.28
CA GLY A 77 11.55 -1.92 -0.83
C GLY A 77 12.72 -1.37 -0.01
N THR A 78 13.94 -1.43 -0.52
CA THR A 78 15.14 -0.82 0.08
C THR A 78 15.59 0.44 -0.66
N ARG A 79 15.22 0.57 -1.95
CA ARG A 79 15.53 1.72 -2.81
C ARG A 79 14.30 2.15 -3.59
N GLY A 80 13.98 3.44 -3.53
CA GLY A 80 12.93 4.07 -4.29
C GLY A 80 13.46 5.13 -5.25
N GLU A 81 12.54 5.75 -5.98
CA GLU A 81 12.78 6.91 -6.83
C GLU A 81 12.36 8.16 -6.08
N ASP A 82 13.20 9.20 -6.10
CA ASP A 82 12.85 10.52 -5.57
C ASP A 82 11.75 11.16 -6.41
N VAL A 83 10.62 11.42 -5.79
CA VAL A 83 9.43 12.04 -6.39
C VAL A 83 9.00 13.30 -5.63
N THR A 84 9.88 13.86 -4.82
CA THR A 84 9.59 14.98 -3.91
C THR A 84 8.92 16.15 -4.62
N ALA A 85 9.41 16.52 -5.82
CA ALA A 85 8.89 17.65 -6.57
C ALA A 85 7.40 17.47 -6.95
N ASN A 86 7.00 16.27 -7.36
CA ASN A 86 5.61 15.97 -7.69
C ASN A 86 4.75 15.81 -6.44
N VAL A 87 5.29 15.18 -5.39
CA VAL A 87 4.57 14.95 -4.13
C VAL A 87 4.19 16.28 -3.44
N ARG A 88 5.04 17.30 -3.53
CA ARG A 88 4.71 18.66 -3.04
C ARG A 88 3.53 19.31 -3.74
N ARG A 89 3.10 18.79 -4.88
CA ARG A 89 1.94 19.27 -5.64
C ARG A 89 0.66 18.52 -5.28
N ILE A 90 0.75 17.43 -4.50
CA ILE A 90 -0.43 16.69 -4.00
C ILE A 90 -1.09 17.53 -2.90
N PRO A 91 -2.38 17.91 -3.05
CA PRO A 91 -3.00 18.94 -2.21
C PRO A 91 -3.04 18.61 -0.71
N ASN A 92 -3.16 17.33 -0.34
CA ASN A 92 -3.25 16.88 1.05
C ASN A 92 -1.91 16.45 1.67
N VAL A 93 -0.79 16.61 0.96
CA VAL A 93 0.53 16.36 1.54
C VAL A 93 0.98 17.60 2.32
N ALA A 94 1.11 17.46 3.63
CA ALA A 94 1.56 18.52 4.50
C ALA A 94 3.04 18.86 4.27
N GLU A 95 3.37 20.11 3.93
CA GLU A 95 4.77 20.60 3.85
C GLU A 95 5.41 20.70 5.24
N SER A 96 4.60 20.86 6.29
CA SER A 96 5.04 20.88 7.68
C SER A 96 3.99 20.27 8.60
N LEU A 97 4.46 19.50 9.57
CA LEU A 97 3.64 18.90 10.61
C LEU A 97 3.47 19.86 11.79
N SER A 98 2.45 19.64 12.61
CA SER A 98 2.29 20.35 13.89
C SER A 98 3.26 19.84 14.99
N TRP A 99 4.12 18.88 14.67
CA TRP A 99 5.18 18.35 15.51
C TRP A 99 6.53 18.54 14.81
N ASP A 100 7.52 19.11 15.51
CA ASP A 100 8.82 19.51 14.98
C ASP A 100 9.92 18.43 15.06
N GLY A 101 9.51 17.17 15.10
CA GLY A 101 10.44 16.03 15.13
C GLY A 101 10.68 15.38 13.75
N ASP A 102 11.49 14.34 13.77
CA ASP A 102 11.85 13.55 12.59
C ASP A 102 10.99 12.29 12.50
N CYS A 103 10.34 12.08 11.36
CA CYS A 103 9.60 10.85 11.09
C CYS A 103 9.59 10.48 9.60
N HIS A 104 9.34 9.20 9.33
CA HIS A 104 9.07 8.66 8.01
C HIS A 104 7.62 8.17 7.97
N VAL A 105 6.77 8.86 7.21
CA VAL A 105 5.36 8.49 7.05
C VAL A 105 5.22 7.60 5.83
N ARG A 106 4.56 6.47 6.00
CA ARG A 106 4.26 5.53 4.92
C ARG A 106 2.81 5.59 4.56
N GLY A 107 2.54 5.60 3.28
CA GLY A 107 1.18 5.67 2.76
C GLY A 107 1.10 5.20 1.32
N GLU A 108 -0.10 5.34 0.79
CA GLU A 108 -0.42 5.06 -0.60
C GLU A 108 -0.88 6.36 -1.26
N VAL A 109 -0.40 6.61 -2.47
CA VAL A 109 -0.95 7.65 -3.33
C VAL A 109 -1.98 7.02 -4.23
N VAL A 110 -3.19 7.55 -4.20
CA VAL A 110 -4.33 7.07 -4.97
C VAL A 110 -4.85 8.15 -5.90
N MET A 111 -5.52 7.74 -6.96
CA MET A 111 -6.32 8.59 -7.84
C MET A 111 -7.78 8.43 -7.41
N PRO A 112 -8.48 9.52 -6.98
CA PRO A 112 -9.89 9.45 -6.67
C PRO A 112 -10.71 8.95 -7.86
N LEU A 113 -11.64 8.02 -7.61
CA LEU A 113 -12.44 7.37 -8.67
C LEU A 113 -13.31 8.34 -9.45
N ALA A 114 -13.86 9.38 -8.80
CA ALA A 114 -14.62 10.42 -9.48
C ALA A 114 -13.74 11.17 -10.49
N ILE A 115 -12.56 11.63 -10.08
CA ILE A 115 -11.63 12.35 -10.96
C ILE A 115 -11.16 11.43 -12.10
N PHE A 116 -10.88 10.16 -11.81
CA PHE A 116 -10.48 9.20 -12.83
C PHE A 116 -11.58 9.02 -13.90
N ARG A 117 -12.82 8.79 -13.48
CA ARG A 117 -13.96 8.59 -14.40
C ARG A 117 -14.21 9.83 -15.26
N ASP A 118 -14.15 11.01 -14.66
CA ASP A 118 -14.47 12.27 -15.35
C ASP A 118 -13.37 12.74 -16.33
N SER A 119 -12.10 12.45 -16.02
CA SER A 119 -10.99 13.09 -16.72
C SER A 119 -9.98 12.14 -17.34
N TYR A 120 -9.94 10.86 -16.92
CA TYR A 120 -8.84 9.97 -17.25
C TYR A 120 -9.21 8.56 -17.72
N ALA A 121 -10.48 8.21 -17.77
CA ALA A 121 -10.93 6.87 -18.15
C ALA A 121 -10.49 6.45 -19.56
N GLU A 122 -10.32 7.41 -20.48
CA GLU A 122 -9.81 7.17 -21.85
C GLU A 122 -8.28 7.26 -21.95
N VAL A 123 -7.61 7.74 -20.89
CA VAL A 123 -6.17 8.04 -20.88
C VAL A 123 -5.34 6.92 -20.26
N ALA A 124 -5.88 6.25 -19.24
CA ALA A 124 -5.19 5.20 -18.51
C ALA A 124 -6.10 3.99 -18.26
N PRO A 125 -5.52 2.78 -18.21
CA PRO A 125 -6.31 1.56 -18.03
C PRO A 125 -6.97 1.46 -16.65
N ASN A 126 -6.38 2.06 -15.62
CA ASN A 126 -6.90 2.07 -14.26
C ASN A 126 -6.31 3.21 -13.42
N PRO A 127 -6.96 3.58 -12.29
CA PRO A 127 -6.51 4.63 -11.38
C PRO A 127 -5.11 4.41 -10.82
N ARG A 128 -4.74 3.18 -10.46
CA ARG A 128 -3.41 2.82 -9.93
C ARG A 128 -2.28 3.15 -10.90
N ASN A 129 -2.41 2.73 -12.16
CA ASN A 129 -1.39 3.00 -13.18
C ASN A 129 -1.25 4.50 -13.43
N LEU A 130 -2.37 5.22 -13.43
CA LEU A 130 -2.38 6.67 -13.57
C LEU A 130 -1.68 7.36 -12.39
N ALA A 131 -1.98 6.98 -11.15
CA ALA A 131 -1.33 7.50 -9.95
C ALA A 131 0.19 7.29 -9.99
N ALA A 132 0.64 6.07 -10.29
CA ALA A 132 2.06 5.75 -10.41
C ALA A 132 2.75 6.53 -11.54
N GLY A 133 2.08 6.75 -12.67
CA GLY A 133 2.56 7.56 -13.80
C GLY A 133 2.68 9.03 -13.43
N SER A 134 1.65 9.59 -12.80
CA SER A 134 1.59 11.01 -12.38
C SER A 134 2.69 11.37 -11.39
N LEU A 135 2.99 10.47 -10.43
CA LEU A 135 4.09 10.66 -9.48
C LEU A 135 5.48 10.77 -10.14
N ARG A 136 5.69 10.09 -11.28
CA ARG A 136 6.99 10.00 -11.95
C ARG A 136 7.15 10.96 -13.13
N GLN A 137 6.15 11.78 -13.41
CA GLN A 137 6.22 12.72 -14.50
C GLN A 137 7.34 13.74 -14.29
N LYS A 138 8.21 13.88 -15.29
CA LYS A 138 9.29 14.90 -15.30
C LYS A 138 8.77 16.29 -15.70
N HIS A 139 7.71 16.31 -16.51
CA HIS A 139 7.06 17.54 -17.01
C HIS A 139 5.55 17.29 -17.09
N ALA A 140 4.76 18.32 -16.85
CA ALA A 140 3.32 18.26 -17.09
C ALA A 140 3.05 18.08 -18.58
N GLU A 141 2.50 16.93 -18.96
CA GLU A 141 2.10 16.63 -20.33
C GLU A 141 0.58 16.67 -20.44
N ALA A 142 0.06 17.34 -21.47
CA ALA A 142 -1.37 17.40 -21.74
C ALA A 142 -1.91 15.97 -21.96
N GLY A 143 -3.05 15.64 -21.33
CA GLY A 143 -3.71 14.34 -21.45
C GLY A 143 -3.10 13.23 -20.60
N LYS A 144 -2.12 13.53 -19.73
CA LYS A 144 -1.61 12.61 -18.70
C LYS A 144 -2.06 13.05 -17.32
N GLY A 145 -2.12 12.11 -16.37
CA GLY A 145 -2.51 12.42 -15.00
C GLY A 145 -1.60 13.46 -14.35
N ARG A 146 -2.15 14.22 -13.41
CA ARG A 146 -1.45 15.29 -12.70
C ARG A 146 -1.30 14.95 -11.22
N ALA A 147 -0.22 15.42 -10.61
CA ALA A 147 0.00 15.22 -9.18
C ALA A 147 -1.07 15.93 -8.31
N GLU A 148 -1.61 17.05 -8.80
CA GLU A 148 -2.67 17.82 -8.12
C GLU A 148 -4.01 17.09 -8.02
N ASP A 149 -4.21 16.05 -8.81
CA ASP A 149 -5.42 15.23 -8.82
C ASP A 149 -5.29 13.98 -7.92
N LEU A 150 -4.11 13.79 -7.30
CA LEU A 150 -3.81 12.67 -6.42
C LEU A 150 -4.12 12.99 -4.96
N VAL A 151 -4.32 11.93 -4.18
CA VAL A 151 -4.48 11.98 -2.72
C VAL A 151 -3.47 11.03 -2.09
N PHE A 152 -2.81 11.47 -1.02
CA PHE A 152 -1.94 10.64 -0.18
C PHE A 152 -2.69 10.21 1.07
N LEU A 153 -2.68 8.91 1.38
CA LEU A 153 -3.30 8.36 2.59
C LEU A 153 -2.27 7.54 3.35
N ALA A 154 -1.94 7.99 4.56
CA ALA A 154 -0.98 7.32 5.41
C ALA A 154 -1.58 6.06 6.06
N TYR A 155 -0.76 5.03 6.21
CA TYR A 155 -1.10 3.80 6.93
C TYR A 155 -0.13 3.47 8.07
N GLY A 156 0.88 4.30 8.32
CA GLY A 156 1.82 4.14 9.42
C GLY A 156 2.97 5.13 9.38
N ALA A 157 3.72 5.19 10.48
CA ALA A 157 4.93 6.01 10.61
C ALA A 157 6.04 5.24 11.33
N GLU A 158 7.28 5.62 11.02
CA GLU A 158 8.49 5.13 11.66
C GLU A 158 9.31 6.33 12.15
N PHE A 159 10.01 6.15 13.24
CA PHE A 159 10.77 7.23 13.88
C PHE A 159 12.26 6.90 13.90
N PRO A 160 13.13 7.73 13.30
CA PRO A 160 14.57 7.50 13.35
C PRO A 160 15.08 7.66 14.79
N SER A 161 16.12 6.89 15.11
CA SER A 161 16.77 6.91 16.42
C SER A 161 18.29 7.09 16.29
N GLY A 162 18.95 7.43 17.37
CA GLY A 162 20.41 7.59 17.42
C GLY A 162 20.91 8.58 16.36
N SER A 163 21.97 8.21 15.64
CA SER A 163 22.63 9.07 14.64
C SER A 163 21.78 9.33 13.39
N SER A 164 20.69 8.60 13.18
CA SER A 164 19.76 8.83 12.06
C SER A 164 18.79 9.98 12.30
N ARG A 165 18.65 10.41 13.55
CA ARG A 165 17.81 11.55 13.96
C ARG A 165 18.60 12.85 13.90
N HIS A 166 17.93 13.96 13.54
CA HIS A 166 18.54 15.28 13.62
C HIS A 166 18.86 15.64 15.11
N PRO A 167 20.03 16.19 15.42
CA PRO A 167 20.44 16.46 16.81
C PRO A 167 19.45 17.32 17.60
N ASP A 168 18.84 18.31 16.96
CA ASP A 168 17.87 19.23 17.57
C ASP A 168 16.42 18.72 17.49
N SER A 169 16.18 17.53 16.98
CA SER A 169 14.84 16.96 16.89
C SER A 169 14.40 16.45 18.26
N PRO A 170 13.14 16.66 18.68
CA PRO A 170 12.64 16.11 19.93
C PRO A 170 12.67 14.58 19.93
N GLU A 171 12.62 13.99 21.12
CA GLU A 171 12.51 12.53 21.22
C GLU A 171 11.21 12.04 20.53
N PRO A 172 11.29 10.88 19.85
CA PRO A 172 10.11 10.31 19.22
C PRO A 172 9.01 10.01 20.24
N PRO A 173 7.74 10.18 19.87
CA PRO A 173 6.65 9.73 20.71
C PRO A 173 6.72 8.20 20.89
N VAL A 174 6.33 7.73 22.06
CA VAL A 174 6.30 6.30 22.38
C VAL A 174 4.85 5.82 22.27
N PHE A 175 4.64 4.77 21.50
CA PHE A 175 3.33 4.16 21.29
C PHE A 175 3.35 2.69 21.73
N GLU A 176 2.28 2.24 22.35
CA GLU A 176 2.08 0.82 22.63
C GLU A 176 1.39 0.11 21.44
N TYR A 177 0.53 0.83 20.73
CA TYR A 177 -0.31 0.29 19.66
C TYR A 177 -0.11 1.02 18.34
N ASP A 178 -0.24 0.29 17.22
CA ASP A 178 -0.21 0.84 15.85
C ASP A 178 -1.39 1.81 15.60
N SER A 179 -2.55 1.51 16.20
CA SER A 179 -3.72 2.40 16.18
C SER A 179 -3.47 3.78 16.82
N GLU A 180 -2.56 3.85 17.80
CA GLU A 180 -2.12 5.13 18.38
C GLU A 180 -1.23 5.91 17.41
N VAL A 181 -0.36 5.23 16.64
CA VAL A 181 0.44 5.86 15.58
C VAL A 181 -0.46 6.47 14.52
N ILE A 182 -1.52 5.77 14.12
CA ILE A 182 -2.49 6.27 13.14
C ILE A 182 -3.22 7.51 13.67
N SER A 183 -3.67 7.45 14.92
CA SER A 183 -4.31 8.60 15.58
C SER A 183 -3.37 9.80 15.73
N TRP A 184 -2.10 9.55 16.03
CA TRP A 184 -1.06 10.58 16.09
C TRP A 184 -0.83 11.23 14.72
N LEU A 185 -0.78 10.44 13.63
CA LEU A 185 -0.64 10.98 12.26
C LEU A 185 -1.75 11.99 11.94
N GLN A 186 -3.01 11.67 12.28
CA GLN A 186 -4.13 12.60 12.13
C GLN A 186 -3.93 13.86 12.98
N GLY A 187 -3.47 13.71 14.22
CA GLY A 187 -3.20 14.80 15.16
C GLY A 187 -2.10 15.76 14.67
N VAL A 188 -1.13 15.29 13.88
CA VAL A 188 -0.06 16.13 13.32
C VAL A 188 -0.38 16.69 11.93
N GLY A 189 -1.58 16.44 11.41
CA GLY A 189 -2.08 17.01 10.15
C GLY A 189 -1.87 16.13 8.93
N ILE A 190 -1.71 14.81 9.09
CA ILE A 190 -1.61 13.85 8.00
C ILE A 190 -2.93 13.10 7.83
N GLU A 191 -3.44 13.06 6.62
CA GLU A 191 -4.60 12.25 6.28
C GLU A 191 -4.24 10.77 6.25
N VAL A 192 -5.09 9.94 6.86
CA VAL A 192 -4.83 8.51 7.02
C VAL A 192 -5.85 7.67 6.27
N ALA A 193 -5.44 6.49 5.84
CA ALA A 193 -6.38 5.43 5.49
C ALA A 193 -7.24 5.08 6.71
N GLY A 194 -8.52 4.81 6.51
CA GLY A 194 -9.40 4.37 7.60
C GLY A 194 -8.83 3.16 8.33
N ASN A 195 -9.17 3.00 9.59
CA ASN A 195 -8.76 1.84 10.37
C ASN A 195 -9.86 1.41 11.34
N GLU A 196 -9.93 0.12 11.61
CA GLU A 196 -10.80 -0.47 12.62
C GLU A 196 -9.97 -1.34 13.55
N VAL A 197 -10.18 -1.18 14.86
CA VAL A 197 -9.51 -2.01 15.88
C VAL A 197 -10.46 -3.10 16.32
N VAL A 198 -10.01 -4.33 16.21
CA VAL A 198 -10.81 -5.52 16.57
C VAL A 198 -10.04 -6.45 17.48
N GLY A 199 -10.77 -7.36 18.15
CA GLY A 199 -10.21 -8.39 18.98
C GLY A 199 -11.32 -9.24 19.59
N GLY A 200 -10.95 -10.32 20.27
CA GLY A 200 -11.87 -11.26 20.91
C GLY A 200 -11.32 -11.84 22.21
N SER A 201 -12.13 -12.63 22.89
CA SER A 201 -11.75 -13.36 24.10
C SER A 201 -10.88 -14.58 23.80
N ASP A 202 -11.03 -15.14 22.62
CA ASP A 202 -10.33 -16.32 22.08
C ASP A 202 -10.01 -16.14 20.60
N ASP A 203 -9.40 -17.15 19.99
CA ASP A 203 -8.94 -17.08 18.59
C ASP A 203 -10.12 -17.10 17.61
N ASP A 204 -11.17 -17.86 17.91
CA ASP A 204 -12.37 -17.96 17.06
C ASP A 204 -13.13 -16.63 17.04
N SER A 205 -13.38 -16.03 18.18
CA SER A 205 -14.06 -14.73 18.28
C SER A 205 -13.22 -13.60 17.66
N THR A 206 -11.89 -13.69 17.76
CA THR A 206 -10.97 -12.74 17.13
C THR A 206 -11.02 -12.86 15.59
N SER A 207 -10.96 -14.08 15.06
CA SER A 207 -11.09 -14.36 13.63
C SER A 207 -12.45 -13.89 13.10
N ALA A 208 -13.53 -14.18 13.81
CA ALA A 208 -14.88 -13.75 13.46
C ALA A 208 -15.00 -12.22 13.41
N ALA A 209 -14.39 -11.50 14.37
CA ALA A 209 -14.37 -10.04 14.39
C ALA A 209 -13.60 -9.46 13.19
N ILE A 210 -12.42 -10.02 12.83
CA ILE A 210 -11.67 -9.64 11.64
C ILE A 210 -12.51 -9.88 10.37
N MET A 211 -13.13 -11.05 10.24
CA MET A 211 -13.95 -11.39 9.08
C MET A 211 -15.21 -10.53 8.96
N SER A 212 -15.74 -10.02 10.07
CA SER A 212 -16.82 -9.03 10.05
C SER A 212 -16.37 -7.73 9.38
N VAL A 213 -15.17 -7.23 9.70
CA VAL A 213 -14.59 -6.05 9.02
C VAL A 213 -14.35 -6.33 7.54
N VAL A 214 -13.79 -7.49 7.21
CA VAL A 214 -13.57 -7.89 5.81
C VAL A 214 -14.87 -7.88 5.02
N ARG A 215 -15.94 -8.45 5.56
CA ARG A 215 -17.27 -8.45 4.90
C ARG A 215 -17.83 -7.05 4.71
N SER A 216 -17.77 -6.21 5.74
CA SER A 216 -18.21 -4.82 5.69
C SER A 216 -17.53 -4.03 4.57
N TRP A 217 -16.20 -4.17 4.45
CA TRP A 217 -15.44 -3.50 3.39
C TRP A 217 -15.67 -4.13 2.01
N THR A 218 -15.91 -5.43 1.93
CA THR A 218 -16.23 -6.09 0.66
C THR A 218 -17.56 -5.57 0.10
N GLU A 219 -18.58 -5.46 0.97
CA GLU A 219 -19.91 -4.94 0.60
C GLU A 219 -19.88 -3.42 0.32
N GLY A 220 -19.05 -2.67 1.05
CA GLY A 220 -18.90 -1.22 0.90
C GLY A 220 -17.92 -0.77 -0.20
N ARG A 221 -17.25 -1.70 -0.88
CA ARG A 221 -16.18 -1.41 -1.84
C ARG A 221 -16.57 -0.42 -2.93
N ASP A 222 -17.77 -0.56 -3.50
CA ASP A 222 -18.25 0.26 -4.61
C ASP A 222 -18.56 1.72 -4.20
N ALA A 223 -18.72 1.97 -2.90
CA ALA A 223 -18.96 3.30 -2.34
C ALA A 223 -17.65 4.02 -1.92
N ALA A 224 -16.50 3.38 -2.05
CA ALA A 224 -15.22 4.00 -1.72
C ALA A 224 -14.82 5.08 -2.74
N ASP A 225 -14.13 6.11 -2.27
CA ASP A 225 -13.64 7.20 -3.13
C ASP A 225 -12.42 6.79 -3.99
N TRP A 226 -11.77 5.68 -3.68
CA TRP A 226 -10.58 5.13 -4.34
C TRP A 226 -10.61 3.61 -4.40
N GLU A 227 -9.79 3.03 -5.27
CA GLU A 227 -9.70 1.58 -5.41
C GLU A 227 -9.08 0.92 -4.18
N ILE A 228 -9.70 -0.18 -3.75
CA ILE A 228 -9.29 -1.03 -2.64
C ILE A 228 -9.23 -2.47 -3.14
N ASP A 229 -8.10 -3.16 -2.96
CA ASP A 229 -7.91 -4.54 -3.42
C ASP A 229 -7.95 -5.58 -2.29
N GLY A 230 -8.28 -5.14 -1.07
CA GLY A 230 -8.35 -6.00 0.11
C GLY A 230 -8.31 -5.23 1.43
N ILE A 231 -7.99 -5.96 2.49
CA ILE A 231 -7.81 -5.43 3.85
C ILE A 231 -6.44 -5.85 4.37
N VAL A 232 -5.72 -4.93 4.99
CA VAL A 232 -4.49 -5.21 5.73
C VAL A 232 -4.85 -5.42 7.19
N ILE A 233 -4.53 -6.61 7.71
CA ILE A 233 -4.75 -7.02 9.10
C ILE A 233 -3.39 -7.00 9.77
N LYS A 234 -3.24 -6.24 10.86
CA LYS A 234 -1.97 -6.10 11.58
C LYS A 234 -2.18 -6.35 13.06
N LEU A 235 -1.24 -7.05 13.69
CA LEU A 235 -1.18 -7.10 15.16
C LEU A 235 -1.03 -5.66 15.68
N ASP A 236 -1.95 -5.19 16.52
CA ASP A 236 -1.98 -3.79 16.95
C ASP A 236 -0.82 -3.45 17.91
N ARG A 237 -0.44 -4.38 18.79
CA ARG A 237 0.59 -4.17 19.81
C ARG A 237 2.00 -4.17 19.23
N LEU A 238 2.63 -2.98 19.14
CA LEU A 238 3.91 -2.75 18.47
C LEU A 238 5.05 -3.56 19.07
N GLY A 239 5.24 -3.54 20.40
CA GLY A 239 6.32 -4.25 21.06
C GLY A 239 6.25 -5.79 20.95
N LYS A 240 5.14 -6.34 20.41
CA LYS A 240 4.99 -7.79 20.17
C LYS A 240 5.33 -8.18 18.73
N ARG A 241 5.38 -7.23 17.81
CA ARG A 241 5.73 -7.46 16.40
C ARG A 241 7.16 -7.96 16.23
N GLU A 242 8.09 -7.43 17.03
CA GLU A 242 9.49 -7.84 17.01
C GLU A 242 9.67 -9.31 17.40
N LEU A 243 8.86 -9.82 18.36
CA LEU A 243 8.91 -11.22 18.79
C LEU A 243 8.44 -12.19 17.71
N LEU A 244 7.49 -11.78 16.87
CA LEU A 244 7.03 -12.57 15.73
C LEU A 244 8.04 -12.54 14.59
N GLY A 245 8.79 -11.45 14.45
CA GLY A 245 9.82 -11.28 13.45
C GLY A 245 9.28 -11.26 12.03
N MET A 246 10.11 -11.75 11.11
CA MET A 246 9.86 -11.70 9.67
C MET A 246 10.18 -13.05 9.01
N THR A 247 9.51 -13.34 7.91
CA THR A 247 9.97 -14.32 6.92
C THR A 247 11.08 -13.68 6.05
N ALA A 248 11.54 -14.40 5.03
CA ALA A 248 12.48 -13.83 4.05
C ALA A 248 11.91 -12.61 3.29
N HIS A 249 10.57 -12.45 3.25
CA HIS A 249 9.90 -11.45 2.40
C HIS A 249 8.80 -10.65 3.10
N HIS A 250 8.20 -11.16 4.17
CA HIS A 250 7.00 -10.59 4.80
C HIS A 250 7.11 -10.55 6.32
N PRO A 251 6.53 -9.54 6.98
CA PRO A 251 6.38 -9.53 8.43
C PRO A 251 5.35 -10.59 8.87
N ARG A 252 5.65 -11.33 9.95
CA ARG A 252 4.74 -12.35 10.50
C ARG A 252 3.58 -11.76 11.29
N TRP A 253 3.59 -10.47 11.55
CA TRP A 253 2.59 -9.74 12.31
C TRP A 253 1.55 -9.03 11.44
N ALA A 254 1.60 -9.19 10.12
CA ALA A 254 0.66 -8.57 9.19
C ALA A 254 0.30 -9.52 8.06
N LEU A 255 -0.97 -9.49 7.68
CA LEU A 255 -1.57 -10.28 6.61
C LEU A 255 -2.41 -9.38 5.71
N ALA A 256 -2.37 -9.59 4.41
CA ALA A 256 -3.23 -8.90 3.45
C ALA A 256 -4.33 -9.85 2.96
N TRP A 257 -5.54 -9.65 3.44
CA TRP A 257 -6.71 -10.27 2.84
C TRP A 257 -6.96 -9.65 1.47
N LYS A 258 -7.06 -10.49 0.45
CA LYS A 258 -7.39 -10.07 -0.92
C LYS A 258 -8.87 -10.28 -1.20
N PHE A 259 -9.53 -9.26 -1.71
CA PHE A 259 -10.88 -9.46 -2.24
C PHE A 259 -10.86 -10.45 -3.40
N PRO A 260 -11.96 -11.19 -3.62
CA PRO A 260 -12.09 -12.04 -4.77
C PRO A 260 -11.78 -11.24 -6.05
N PRO A 261 -11.00 -11.82 -6.99
CA PRO A 261 -10.76 -11.18 -8.27
C PRO A 261 -12.07 -11.01 -9.04
N GLU A 262 -12.16 -9.96 -9.84
CA GLU A 262 -13.22 -9.87 -10.80
C GLU A 262 -13.09 -10.97 -11.84
N GLU A 263 -14.18 -11.67 -12.10
CA GLU A 263 -14.26 -12.72 -13.11
C GLU A 263 -15.18 -12.29 -14.24
N ALA A 264 -14.77 -12.57 -15.46
CA ALA A 264 -15.60 -12.37 -16.64
C ALA A 264 -15.57 -13.61 -17.54
N THR A 265 -16.72 -13.99 -18.04
CA THR A 265 -16.83 -15.08 -19.01
C THR A 265 -16.64 -14.52 -20.41
N THR A 266 -15.78 -15.17 -21.21
CA THR A 266 -15.56 -14.81 -22.61
C THR A 266 -15.42 -16.07 -23.48
N VAL A 267 -15.28 -15.88 -24.78
CA VAL A 267 -15.14 -16.98 -25.75
C VAL A 267 -13.66 -17.14 -26.11
N LEU A 268 -13.15 -18.37 -25.98
CA LEU A 268 -11.83 -18.72 -26.48
C LEU A 268 -11.85 -18.74 -28.03
N MET A 269 -11.06 -17.89 -28.64
CA MET A 269 -10.97 -17.73 -30.10
C MET A 269 -9.88 -18.62 -30.69
N ASP A 270 -8.72 -18.66 -30.03
CA ASP A 270 -7.53 -19.40 -30.48
C ASP A 270 -6.54 -19.62 -29.34
N VAL A 271 -5.55 -20.47 -29.55
CA VAL A 271 -4.43 -20.69 -28.61
C VAL A 271 -3.11 -20.63 -29.37
N ASP A 272 -2.32 -19.59 -29.13
CA ASP A 272 -0.98 -19.43 -29.64
C ASP A 272 0.05 -20.05 -28.70
N TRP A 273 1.01 -20.79 -29.25
CA TRP A 273 2.10 -21.37 -28.48
C TRP A 273 3.36 -20.53 -28.62
N GLN A 274 3.76 -19.84 -27.56
CA GLN A 274 4.90 -18.95 -27.56
C GLN A 274 6.11 -19.60 -26.89
N THR A 275 7.26 -19.53 -27.53
CA THR A 275 8.52 -20.03 -26.97
C THR A 275 9.29 -18.89 -26.30
N GLY A 276 9.46 -19.00 -24.98
CA GLY A 276 10.26 -18.04 -24.21
C GLY A 276 11.76 -18.19 -24.47
N ARG A 277 12.54 -17.19 -24.03
CA ARG A 277 14.01 -17.14 -24.19
C ARG A 277 14.74 -18.36 -23.59
N THR A 278 14.15 -19.00 -22.60
CA THR A 278 14.69 -20.20 -21.92
C THR A 278 14.25 -21.51 -22.57
N GLY A 279 13.52 -21.48 -23.71
CA GLY A 279 13.00 -22.65 -24.40
C GLY A 279 11.66 -23.16 -23.86
N ASN A 280 11.11 -22.57 -22.80
CA ASN A 280 9.78 -22.92 -22.29
C ASN A 280 8.71 -22.51 -23.30
N VAL A 281 7.78 -23.42 -23.58
CA VAL A 281 6.62 -23.18 -24.45
C VAL A 281 5.43 -22.89 -23.56
N THR A 282 4.84 -21.69 -23.72
CA THR A 282 3.68 -21.24 -22.94
C THR A 282 2.48 -21.05 -23.88
N PRO A 283 1.33 -21.66 -23.59
CA PRO A 283 0.11 -21.37 -24.32
C PRO A 283 -0.38 -19.96 -23.97
N VAL A 284 -0.75 -19.20 -24.98
CA VAL A 284 -1.42 -17.91 -24.87
C VAL A 284 -2.80 -18.02 -25.51
N SER A 285 -3.83 -17.98 -24.70
CA SER A 285 -5.20 -18.02 -25.18
C SER A 285 -5.62 -16.66 -25.72
N ARG A 286 -6.08 -16.62 -26.96
CA ARG A 286 -6.73 -15.44 -27.54
C ARG A 286 -8.23 -15.55 -27.28
N VAL A 287 -8.78 -14.55 -26.62
CA VAL A 287 -10.19 -14.53 -26.21
C VAL A 287 -10.93 -13.38 -26.87
N ALA A 288 -12.25 -13.51 -27.03
CA ALA A 288 -13.06 -12.36 -27.39
C ALA A 288 -12.87 -11.25 -26.38
N PRO A 289 -12.67 -9.97 -26.82
CA PRO A 289 -12.41 -8.87 -25.91
C PRO A 289 -13.44 -8.81 -24.78
N VAL A 290 -12.98 -8.80 -23.54
CA VAL A 290 -13.83 -8.75 -22.34
C VAL A 290 -13.23 -7.75 -21.35
N MET A 291 -14.11 -6.95 -20.72
CA MET A 291 -13.71 -6.00 -19.71
C MET A 291 -13.56 -6.69 -18.36
N VAL A 292 -12.39 -6.54 -17.72
CA VAL A 292 -12.11 -7.05 -16.37
C VAL A 292 -11.33 -5.96 -15.61
N SER A 293 -11.84 -5.51 -14.47
CA SER A 293 -11.21 -4.47 -13.65
C SER A 293 -10.82 -3.21 -14.45
N GLY A 294 -11.69 -2.77 -15.36
CA GLY A 294 -11.45 -1.58 -16.18
C GLY A 294 -10.42 -1.76 -17.32
N VAL A 295 -9.96 -3.00 -17.56
CA VAL A 295 -9.01 -3.33 -18.64
C VAL A 295 -9.66 -4.29 -19.63
N THR A 296 -9.49 -4.03 -20.93
CA THR A 296 -9.91 -4.99 -21.97
C THR A 296 -8.88 -6.11 -22.09
N VAL A 297 -9.29 -7.33 -21.77
CA VAL A 297 -8.48 -8.54 -21.89
C VAL A 297 -8.79 -9.23 -23.21
N GLU A 298 -7.79 -9.45 -24.05
CA GLU A 298 -7.86 -10.18 -25.32
C GLU A 298 -6.94 -11.42 -25.34
N ASN A 299 -5.96 -11.46 -24.44
CA ASN A 299 -5.02 -12.57 -24.33
C ASN A 299 -4.84 -12.94 -22.86
N THR A 300 -4.73 -14.25 -22.59
CA THR A 300 -4.49 -14.78 -21.25
C THR A 300 -3.58 -16.02 -21.32
N THR A 301 -2.76 -16.26 -20.27
CA THR A 301 -1.83 -17.39 -20.16
C THR A 301 -2.25 -18.32 -19.05
#